data_3dab29716bd1fb9957dececedfa4d5b1
#
_entry.id   3dab29716bd1fb9957dececedfa4d5b1
#
_cell.length_a   1.000
_cell.length_b   1.000
_cell.length_c   1.000
_cell.angle_alpha   90.00
_cell.angle_beta   90.00
_cell.angle_gamma   90.00
#
_symmetry.space_group_name_H-M   'P 1'
#
loop_
_entity.id
_entity.type
_entity.pdbx_description
1 polymer ?
#
loop_
_entity_poly.entity_id
_entity_poly.type
_entity_poly.pdbx_seq_one_letter_code
_entity_poly.pdbx_strand_id
1 'polypeptide(L)'
;MVRGAFSAVLAAAALAGTAYAGAKCSKDSKCPEDTPCCSLYGDCGVGAFCLGGCDPLMSHSFDSCVPGPVCKSGTYALDSLSNVQTIDKYLGDSSKIDWQSQGMPAIYNDPSSGKKSTLLTMAQGTVGTLMASTHYVWYGKICAKATTAQGKGVVTAFILMSDVKDEIDFEWVGVDAGHVQSNFYSQGVTVYTNGKNLTVPGGNTVQNMHEYCIDWKEDSLTWSIDGNDLRTLNRKDTWNGTSGRFDYPQTPARIMLSLWPAGLPTNEKGTIDWAGGEIDWNSPYMQNGYYYARFQEVTVDCYDAPQGIKSPGSKVYKYTDYAGTNNTVEISNDAVILGSLMGTGENPGEAIKSNDPKATQTAIANVPGGNPGGGNRAEETSTQAAATQSGSGAQATGGSSGGSTDSGSGNGGQDFVQGGSSTGAQQSTGAAAGIEPKLVGSVLAVVGAVAGLAFTL
;
A
#
# COMPACT_ATOMS: atom_id res chain seq x y z
N MET A 1 12.02 -22.38 70.90
CA MET A 1 12.77 -21.82 69.76
C MET A 1 11.89 -21.96 68.54
N VAL A 2 11.17 -20.92 68.16
CA VAL A 2 10.27 -20.95 67.01
C VAL A 2 10.93 -20.08 65.93
N ARG A 3 11.30 -20.70 64.81
CA ARG A 3 11.82 -19.99 63.63
C ARG A 3 10.65 -19.58 62.71
N GLY A 4 10.39 -18.29 62.66
CA GLY A 4 9.45 -17.73 61.72
C GLY A 4 10.03 -17.67 60.31
N ALA A 5 9.32 -18.25 59.31
CA ALA A 5 9.61 -18.12 57.92
C ALA A 5 8.90 -16.87 57.38
N PHE A 6 9.65 -15.89 56.91
CA PHE A 6 9.13 -14.76 56.12
C PHE A 6 8.95 -15.23 54.67
N SER A 7 7.70 -15.36 54.25
CA SER A 7 7.35 -15.50 52.86
C SER A 7 7.33 -14.13 52.20
N ALA A 8 8.30 -13.85 51.35
CA ALA A 8 8.29 -12.70 50.48
C ALA A 8 7.36 -12.99 49.28
N VAL A 9 6.20 -12.34 49.24
CA VAL A 9 5.33 -12.33 48.08
C VAL A 9 5.90 -11.32 47.08
N LEU A 10 6.55 -11.79 46.04
CA LEU A 10 6.88 -10.99 44.87
C LEU A 10 5.58 -10.75 44.08
N ALA A 11 5.02 -9.57 44.21
CA ALA A 11 3.99 -9.07 43.29
C ALA A 11 4.67 -8.74 41.95
N ALA A 12 4.60 -9.66 41.00
CA ALA A 12 4.90 -9.36 39.61
C ALA A 12 3.78 -8.45 39.07
N ALA A 13 4.05 -7.16 39.04
CA ALA A 13 3.23 -6.24 38.27
C ALA A 13 3.42 -6.57 36.77
N ALA A 14 2.47 -7.32 36.23
CA ALA A 14 2.33 -7.46 34.80
C ALA A 14 1.97 -6.06 34.25
N LEU A 15 2.95 -5.35 33.74
CA LEU A 15 2.73 -4.24 32.83
C LEU A 15 2.12 -4.82 31.56
N ALA A 16 0.83 -5.03 31.56
CA ALA A 16 0.07 -5.15 30.34
C ALA A 16 0.25 -3.82 29.60
N GLY A 17 1.17 -3.80 28.67
CA GLY A 17 1.25 -2.75 27.67
C GLY A 17 -0.08 -2.78 26.93
N THR A 18 -1.01 -1.90 27.28
CA THR A 18 -2.18 -1.64 26.48
C THR A 18 -1.66 -1.14 25.13
N ALA A 19 -1.74 -1.99 24.10
CA ALA A 19 -1.65 -1.52 22.74
C ALA A 19 -2.70 -0.41 22.62
N TYR A 20 -2.25 0.82 22.50
CA TYR A 20 -3.13 1.96 22.29
C TYR A 20 -3.65 1.82 20.86
N ALA A 21 -4.78 1.15 20.69
CA ALA A 21 -5.55 1.27 19.45
C ALA A 21 -5.90 2.75 19.35
N GLY A 22 -5.27 3.47 18.44
CA GLY A 22 -5.57 4.88 18.17
C GLY A 22 -7.06 5.05 17.90
N ALA A 23 -7.58 6.24 18.11
CA ALA A 23 -8.96 6.55 17.76
C ALA A 23 -9.21 6.18 16.31
N LYS A 24 -10.37 5.59 16.01
CA LYS A 24 -10.80 5.28 14.64
C LYS A 24 -11.60 6.44 14.07
N CYS A 25 -11.44 6.67 12.77
CA CYS A 25 -12.22 7.65 12.04
C CYS A 25 -13.16 6.98 11.02
N SER A 26 -14.30 7.60 10.81
CA SER A 26 -15.31 7.19 9.84
C SER A 26 -16.14 8.42 9.41
N LYS A 27 -17.10 8.23 8.50
CA LYS A 27 -18.05 9.30 8.11
C LYS A 27 -18.83 9.88 9.30
N ASP A 28 -19.07 9.05 10.33
CA ASP A 28 -19.85 9.43 11.51
C ASP A 28 -18.99 9.80 12.72
N SER A 29 -17.68 9.59 12.65
CA SER A 29 -16.75 9.82 13.76
C SER A 29 -15.43 10.38 13.25
N LYS A 30 -15.24 11.68 13.39
CA LYS A 30 -13.98 12.35 13.01
C LYS A 30 -12.88 12.08 14.01
N CYS A 31 -11.66 12.24 13.58
CA CYS A 31 -10.51 12.22 14.50
C CYS A 31 -10.59 13.29 15.56
N PRO A 32 -10.15 13.00 16.80
CA PRO A 32 -10.04 14.00 17.86
C PRO A 32 -8.89 14.98 17.60
N GLU A 33 -8.88 16.10 18.32
CA GLU A 33 -7.91 17.18 18.14
C GLU A 33 -6.45 16.76 18.39
N ASP A 34 -6.22 15.84 19.32
CA ASP A 34 -4.88 15.36 19.69
C ASP A 34 -4.27 14.37 18.69
N THR A 35 -5.09 13.77 17.83
CA THR A 35 -4.69 12.87 16.75
C THR A 35 -5.50 13.18 15.50
N PRO A 36 -5.34 14.39 14.88
CA PRO A 36 -6.35 14.99 14.03
C PRO A 36 -6.43 14.39 12.62
N CYS A 37 -5.46 13.60 12.19
CA CYS A 37 -5.36 13.14 10.81
C CYS A 37 -5.90 11.71 10.66
N CYS A 38 -6.88 11.53 9.79
CA CYS A 38 -7.49 10.23 9.48
C CYS A 38 -6.75 9.56 8.31
N SER A 39 -6.13 8.40 8.53
CA SER A 39 -5.50 7.63 7.47
C SER A 39 -6.53 7.00 6.52
N LEU A 40 -6.08 6.52 5.34
CA LEU A 40 -6.92 5.75 4.40
C LEU A 40 -7.60 4.53 5.06
N TYR A 41 -7.04 4.03 6.16
CA TYR A 41 -7.52 2.84 6.88
C TYR A 41 -8.41 3.15 8.07
N GLY A 42 -8.73 4.42 8.28
CA GLY A 42 -9.61 4.83 9.36
C GLY A 42 -8.92 4.92 10.73
N ASP A 43 -7.61 5.09 10.77
CA ASP A 43 -6.83 5.31 12.00
C ASP A 43 -6.49 6.78 12.15
N CYS A 44 -6.67 7.32 13.36
CA CYS A 44 -6.32 8.70 13.69
C CYS A 44 -4.87 8.80 14.18
N GLY A 45 -4.17 9.86 13.78
CA GLY A 45 -2.78 10.07 14.18
C GLY A 45 -2.26 11.46 13.84
N VAL A 46 -0.94 11.60 13.95
CA VAL A 46 -0.15 12.79 13.61
C VAL A 46 0.99 12.41 12.65
N GLY A 47 1.75 13.36 12.20
CA GLY A 47 2.94 13.11 11.37
C GLY A 47 2.63 12.42 10.05
N ALA A 48 3.07 11.18 9.88
CA ALA A 48 2.84 10.42 8.66
C ALA A 48 1.35 10.19 8.33
N PHE A 49 0.46 10.21 9.33
CA PHE A 49 -1.00 10.14 9.13
C PHE A 49 -1.56 11.38 8.44
N CYS A 50 -0.87 12.52 8.57
CA CYS A 50 -1.30 13.80 8.00
C CYS A 50 -0.77 14.04 6.58
N LEU A 51 0.14 13.19 6.12
CA LEU A 51 0.71 13.24 4.77
C LEU A 51 -0.19 12.49 3.76
N GLY A 52 0.30 12.21 2.58
CA GLY A 52 -0.47 11.57 1.53
C GLY A 52 -1.26 10.35 2.00
N GLY A 53 -2.56 10.31 1.66
CA GLY A 53 -3.52 9.34 2.17
C GLY A 53 -4.22 9.76 3.46
N CYS A 54 -4.06 11.01 3.89
CA CYS A 54 -4.88 11.61 4.92
C CYS A 54 -6.25 11.98 4.36
N ASP A 55 -7.32 11.42 4.92
CA ASP A 55 -8.69 11.70 4.48
C ASP A 55 -9.21 12.98 5.16
N PRO A 56 -9.32 14.11 4.43
CA PRO A 56 -9.75 15.37 5.00
C PRO A 56 -11.22 15.39 5.42
N LEU A 57 -12.04 14.48 4.86
CA LEU A 57 -13.47 14.40 5.20
C LEU A 57 -13.70 13.77 6.56
N MET A 58 -12.77 12.92 7.02
CA MET A 58 -12.86 12.18 8.27
C MET A 58 -11.84 12.67 9.32
N SER A 59 -10.93 13.54 8.95
CA SER A 59 -9.98 14.21 9.84
C SER A 59 -10.70 15.24 10.74
N HIS A 60 -10.03 15.72 11.78
CA HIS A 60 -10.56 16.73 12.71
C HIS A 60 -11.06 17.97 11.96
N SER A 61 -10.24 18.48 11.05
CA SER A 61 -10.55 19.57 10.13
C SER A 61 -9.96 19.30 8.74
N PHE A 62 -10.29 20.14 7.74
CA PHE A 62 -9.62 20.07 6.42
C PHE A 62 -8.12 20.39 6.50
N ASP A 63 -7.74 21.30 7.39
CA ASP A 63 -6.37 21.76 7.55
C ASP A 63 -5.51 20.79 8.39
N SER A 64 -6.11 19.76 8.98
CA SER A 64 -5.37 18.69 9.67
C SER A 64 -4.47 17.92 8.70
N CYS A 65 -4.94 17.65 7.48
CA CYS A 65 -4.17 16.98 6.43
C CYS A 65 -3.21 17.97 5.74
N VAL A 66 -2.02 17.51 5.42
CA VAL A 66 -1.08 18.25 4.56
C VAL A 66 -1.57 18.18 3.12
N PRO A 67 -1.76 19.33 2.43
CA PRO A 67 -2.22 19.35 1.04
C PRO A 67 -1.29 18.59 0.10
N GLY A 68 -1.87 17.86 -0.85
CA GLY A 68 -1.14 17.02 -1.79
C GLY A 68 -0.41 17.83 -2.88
N PRO A 69 0.89 17.60 -3.15
CA PRO A 69 1.61 18.26 -4.25
C PRO A 69 0.95 17.99 -5.61
N VAL A 70 0.85 19.02 -6.46
CA VAL A 70 0.24 18.89 -7.80
C VAL A 70 1.00 17.92 -8.70
N CYS A 71 0.35 17.49 -9.77
CA CYS A 71 0.89 16.58 -10.76
C CYS A 71 2.20 17.10 -11.36
N LYS A 72 3.14 16.17 -11.54
CA LYS A 72 4.43 16.42 -12.18
C LYS A 72 4.64 15.39 -13.28
N SER A 73 4.55 15.81 -14.54
CA SER A 73 4.84 14.95 -15.69
C SER A 73 6.31 14.54 -15.71
N GLY A 74 6.57 13.32 -16.14
CA GLY A 74 7.93 12.81 -16.27
C GLY A 74 8.01 11.30 -16.38
N THR A 75 9.24 10.83 -16.56
CA THR A 75 9.59 9.41 -16.49
C THR A 75 10.37 9.17 -15.22
N TYR A 76 9.84 8.30 -14.37
CA TYR A 76 10.38 7.91 -13.09
C TYR A 76 11.03 6.54 -13.23
N ALA A 77 12.33 6.50 -13.48
CA ALA A 77 13.09 5.25 -13.52
C ALA A 77 13.17 4.66 -12.09
N LEU A 78 12.81 3.39 -11.97
CA LEU A 78 12.86 2.66 -10.71
C LEU A 78 14.13 1.79 -10.64
N ASP A 79 15.26 2.37 -11.03
CA ASP A 79 16.58 1.75 -11.10
C ASP A 79 17.48 2.05 -9.88
N SER A 80 16.98 2.85 -8.95
CA SER A 80 17.66 3.27 -7.73
C SER A 80 16.65 3.59 -6.63
N LEU A 81 17.04 3.43 -5.36
CA LEU A 81 16.27 3.88 -4.21
C LEU A 81 16.66 5.27 -3.71
N SER A 82 17.49 6.03 -4.47
CA SER A 82 17.92 7.37 -4.07
C SER A 82 16.78 8.38 -3.96
N ASN A 83 15.71 8.19 -4.74
CA ASN A 83 14.52 9.03 -4.76
C ASN A 83 13.35 8.40 -3.96
N VAL A 84 13.66 7.43 -3.09
CA VAL A 84 12.69 6.76 -2.21
C VAL A 84 13.03 7.09 -0.78
N GLN A 85 12.03 7.44 0.00
CA GLN A 85 12.16 7.65 1.44
C GLN A 85 11.10 6.84 2.18
N THR A 86 11.50 6.24 3.30
CA THR A 86 10.55 5.49 4.14
C THR A 86 9.58 6.44 4.82
N ILE A 87 8.39 5.95 5.11
CA ILE A 87 7.30 6.73 5.71
C ILE A 87 7.67 7.35 7.07
N ASP A 88 8.57 6.70 7.81
CA ASP A 88 9.09 7.18 9.09
C ASP A 88 10.13 8.32 8.97
N LYS A 89 10.47 8.71 7.75
CA LYS A 89 11.42 9.79 7.47
C LYS A 89 10.85 10.90 6.60
N TYR A 90 9.82 10.58 5.82
CA TYR A 90 9.21 11.54 4.91
C TYR A 90 8.37 12.56 5.69
N LEU A 91 8.64 13.84 5.47
CA LEU A 91 7.99 14.96 6.14
C LEU A 91 7.19 15.86 5.18
N GLY A 92 6.92 15.40 3.95
CA GLY A 92 6.10 16.14 2.98
C GLY A 92 6.88 16.92 1.92
N ASP A 93 8.23 16.87 1.89
CA ASP A 93 9.03 17.58 0.90
C ASP A 93 9.14 16.79 -0.42
N SER A 94 8.17 16.96 -1.31
CA SER A 94 8.12 16.31 -2.62
C SER A 94 9.19 16.82 -3.60
N SER A 95 9.92 17.89 -3.27
CA SER A 95 11.01 18.38 -4.12
C SER A 95 12.28 17.52 -4.00
N LYS A 96 12.40 16.70 -2.95
CA LYS A 96 13.58 15.90 -2.64
C LYS A 96 13.48 14.46 -3.06
N ILE A 97 12.27 13.89 -3.07
CA ILE A 97 12.02 12.50 -3.39
C ILE A 97 10.75 12.35 -4.22
N ASP A 98 10.69 11.31 -5.03
CA ASP A 98 9.53 11.00 -5.87
C ASP A 98 8.60 9.96 -5.21
N TRP A 99 9.14 9.12 -4.33
CA TRP A 99 8.41 7.98 -3.74
C TRP A 99 8.57 7.87 -2.24
N GLN A 100 7.47 7.66 -1.56
CA GLN A 100 7.40 7.25 -0.16
C GLN A 100 7.22 5.74 -0.09
N SER A 101 7.95 5.03 0.78
CA SER A 101 7.84 3.57 0.89
C SER A 101 7.43 3.11 2.28
N GLN A 102 6.71 2.00 2.29
CA GLN A 102 6.51 1.12 3.44
C GLN A 102 6.99 -0.28 3.03
N GLY A 103 7.47 -1.09 3.97
CA GLY A 103 8.10 -2.35 3.67
C GLY A 103 9.55 -2.19 3.19
N MET A 104 10.04 -3.15 2.43
CA MET A 104 11.45 -3.23 2.05
C MET A 104 11.63 -3.35 0.53
N PRO A 105 11.56 -2.23 -0.22
CA PRO A 105 11.93 -2.25 -1.63
C PRO A 105 13.42 -2.56 -1.78
N ALA A 106 13.79 -3.25 -2.85
CA ALA A 106 15.17 -3.61 -3.16
C ALA A 106 15.50 -3.34 -4.63
N ILE A 107 16.78 -3.28 -4.98
CA ILE A 107 17.18 -3.12 -6.39
C ILE A 107 17.59 -4.48 -6.96
N TYR A 108 17.01 -4.79 -8.11
CA TYR A 108 17.38 -5.92 -8.95
C TYR A 108 18.24 -5.45 -10.12
N ASN A 109 19.37 -6.13 -10.31
CA ASN A 109 20.21 -5.97 -11.49
C ASN A 109 19.96 -7.19 -12.40
N ASP A 110 19.37 -6.96 -13.54
CA ASP A 110 19.12 -8.04 -14.52
C ASP A 110 20.47 -8.45 -15.16
N PRO A 111 20.94 -9.69 -14.91
CA PRO A 111 22.25 -10.12 -15.42
C PRO A 111 22.26 -10.27 -16.95
N SER A 112 21.11 -10.43 -17.58
CA SER A 112 21.01 -10.62 -19.04
C SER A 112 21.02 -9.31 -19.81
N SER A 113 20.40 -8.26 -19.29
CA SER A 113 20.26 -6.97 -19.95
C SER A 113 21.08 -5.84 -19.30
N GLY A 114 21.59 -6.04 -18.08
CA GLY A 114 22.23 -5.02 -17.27
C GLY A 114 21.29 -3.92 -16.77
N LYS A 115 19.98 -4.05 -17.04
CA LYS A 115 18.98 -3.08 -16.58
C LYS A 115 18.68 -3.27 -15.09
N LYS A 116 18.48 -2.16 -14.41
CA LYS A 116 18.04 -2.15 -13.01
C LYS A 116 16.53 -1.96 -12.92
N SER A 117 15.95 -2.42 -11.84
CA SER A 117 14.54 -2.22 -11.49
C SER A 117 14.35 -2.35 -9.98
N THR A 118 13.27 -1.81 -9.47
CA THR A 118 12.88 -1.96 -8.06
C THR A 118 12.05 -3.22 -7.89
N LEU A 119 12.42 -4.03 -6.91
CA LEU A 119 11.62 -5.11 -6.37
C LEU A 119 10.76 -4.58 -5.23
N LEU A 120 9.48 -4.89 -5.29
CA LEU A 120 8.62 -4.89 -4.12
C LEU A 120 8.74 -6.27 -3.50
N THR A 121 9.18 -6.35 -2.25
CA THR A 121 9.40 -7.61 -1.55
C THR A 121 8.34 -7.87 -0.50
N MET A 122 8.01 -9.13 -0.23
CA MET A 122 7.06 -9.55 0.78
C MET A 122 7.55 -10.81 1.47
N ALA A 123 8.14 -10.68 2.66
CA ALA A 123 8.55 -11.78 3.51
C ALA A 123 7.42 -12.21 4.44
N GLN A 124 7.52 -13.42 4.99
CA GLN A 124 6.59 -13.89 6.00
C GLN A 124 6.56 -12.96 7.22
N GLY A 125 5.37 -12.70 7.75
CA GLY A 125 5.17 -11.80 8.89
C GLY A 125 5.29 -10.31 8.56
N THR A 126 5.32 -9.95 7.27
CA THR A 126 5.28 -8.55 6.82
C THR A 126 3.99 -8.24 6.07
N VAL A 127 3.66 -6.97 5.93
CA VAL A 127 2.55 -6.48 5.11
C VAL A 127 2.90 -6.36 3.63
N GLY A 128 4.12 -6.78 3.24
CA GLY A 128 4.65 -6.56 1.93
C GLY A 128 5.28 -5.18 1.77
N THR A 129 5.32 -4.70 0.53
CA THR A 129 5.92 -3.40 0.20
C THR A 129 4.92 -2.54 -0.56
N LEU A 130 4.79 -1.29 -0.14
CA LEU A 130 4.09 -0.23 -0.84
C LEU A 130 5.07 0.89 -1.19
N MET A 131 5.05 1.35 -2.43
CA MET A 131 5.65 2.63 -2.86
C MET A 131 4.53 3.54 -3.35
N ALA A 132 4.42 4.73 -2.76
CA ALA A 132 3.43 5.73 -3.15
C ALA A 132 4.11 7.00 -3.65
N SER A 133 3.62 7.57 -4.76
CA SER A 133 4.17 8.82 -5.28
C SER A 133 3.98 9.97 -4.29
N THR A 134 4.91 10.91 -4.27
CA THR A 134 4.79 12.13 -3.47
C THR A 134 3.89 13.16 -4.14
N HIS A 135 3.87 13.19 -5.47
CA HIS A 135 2.98 14.01 -6.27
C HIS A 135 1.66 13.27 -6.57
N TYR A 136 0.58 14.01 -6.64
CA TYR A 136 -0.75 13.52 -7.00
C TYR A 136 -1.00 13.74 -8.48
N VAL A 137 -1.74 12.85 -9.11
CA VAL A 137 -2.28 13.02 -10.46
C VAL A 137 -3.75 13.41 -10.35
N TRP A 138 -4.18 14.43 -11.09
CA TRP A 138 -5.58 14.78 -11.24
C TRP A 138 -5.91 14.80 -12.72
N TYR A 139 -6.31 13.64 -13.22
CA TYR A 139 -6.34 13.27 -14.63
C TYR A 139 -4.96 13.23 -15.27
N GLY A 140 -4.78 12.29 -16.16
CA GLY A 140 -3.51 12.04 -16.80
C GLY A 140 -3.43 10.64 -17.41
N LYS A 141 -2.36 10.39 -18.15
CA LYS A 141 -1.98 9.03 -18.57
C LYS A 141 -0.79 8.57 -17.75
N ILE A 142 -0.98 7.49 -17.01
CA ILE A 142 0.03 6.92 -16.13
C ILE A 142 0.30 5.49 -16.58
N CYS A 143 1.58 5.18 -16.86
CA CYS A 143 1.99 3.85 -17.27
C CYS A 143 3.06 3.30 -16.33
N ALA A 144 2.97 2.02 -15.99
CA ALA A 144 3.96 1.30 -15.21
C ALA A 144 4.47 0.08 -15.98
N LYS A 145 5.79 -0.09 -16.03
CA LYS A 145 6.42 -1.31 -16.58
C LYS A 145 6.71 -2.27 -15.45
N ALA A 146 6.07 -3.44 -15.50
CA ALA A 146 6.12 -4.40 -14.39
C ALA A 146 6.14 -5.86 -14.84
N THR A 147 6.75 -6.70 -13.98
CA THR A 147 6.43 -8.13 -13.83
C THR A 147 5.84 -8.33 -12.45
N THR A 148 5.01 -9.37 -12.29
CA THR A 148 4.20 -9.57 -11.08
C THR A 148 4.71 -10.74 -10.24
N ALA A 149 4.29 -10.81 -8.98
CA ALA A 149 4.58 -11.93 -8.12
C ALA A 149 3.71 -13.14 -8.49
N GLN A 150 4.22 -14.35 -8.23
CA GLN A 150 3.51 -15.59 -8.40
C GLN A 150 3.28 -16.28 -7.06
N GLY A 151 2.09 -16.85 -6.85
CA GLY A 151 1.75 -17.62 -5.64
C GLY A 151 0.33 -17.36 -5.16
N LYS A 152 -0.23 -18.29 -4.41
CA LYS A 152 -1.53 -18.15 -3.76
C LYS A 152 -1.49 -17.05 -2.72
N GLY A 153 -2.56 -16.29 -2.62
CA GLY A 153 -2.69 -15.24 -1.62
C GLY A 153 -1.76 -14.04 -1.81
N VAL A 154 -0.99 -14.02 -2.91
CA VAL A 154 -0.05 -12.95 -3.22
C VAL A 154 -0.66 -12.03 -4.29
N VAL A 155 -0.71 -10.74 -4.03
CA VAL A 155 -1.28 -9.75 -4.96
C VAL A 155 -0.27 -8.65 -5.23
N THR A 156 0.00 -8.41 -6.51
CA THR A 156 0.70 -7.23 -6.99
C THR A 156 -0.34 -6.20 -7.42
N ALA A 157 -0.10 -4.91 -7.19
CA ALA A 157 -1.03 -3.87 -7.60
C ALA A 157 -0.34 -2.61 -8.12
N PHE A 158 -0.99 -1.96 -9.08
CA PHE A 158 -0.73 -0.61 -9.55
C PHE A 158 -2.04 0.16 -9.49
N ILE A 159 -2.10 1.14 -8.59
CA ILE A 159 -3.33 1.80 -8.17
C ILE A 159 -3.16 3.32 -8.21
N LEU A 160 -4.22 4.03 -8.57
CA LEU A 160 -4.37 5.45 -8.29
C LEU A 160 -5.35 5.58 -7.14
N MET A 161 -4.90 6.14 -6.00
CA MET A 161 -5.69 6.26 -4.77
C MET A 161 -5.75 7.71 -4.31
N SER A 162 -6.95 8.29 -4.24
CA SER A 162 -7.16 9.62 -3.69
C SER A 162 -7.31 9.61 -2.16
N ASP A 163 -7.12 10.77 -1.54
CA ASP A 163 -7.29 10.92 -0.09
C ASP A 163 -8.74 10.68 0.36
N VAL A 164 -9.72 10.87 -0.53
CA VAL A 164 -11.14 10.59 -0.27
C VAL A 164 -11.59 9.24 -0.83
N LYS A 165 -10.65 8.37 -1.19
CA LYS A 165 -10.86 6.98 -1.62
C LYS A 165 -11.58 6.83 -2.96
N ASP A 166 -11.35 7.77 -3.90
CA ASP A 166 -11.49 7.43 -5.31
C ASP A 166 -10.30 6.54 -5.68
N GLU A 167 -10.56 5.44 -6.37
CA GLU A 167 -9.56 4.39 -6.64
C GLU A 167 -9.68 3.89 -8.08
N ILE A 168 -8.53 3.63 -8.72
CA ILE A 168 -8.43 3.04 -10.05
C ILE A 168 -7.34 1.98 -10.02
N ASP A 169 -7.67 0.74 -10.40
CA ASP A 169 -6.81 -0.40 -10.14
C ASP A 169 -6.39 -1.18 -11.37
N PHE A 170 -5.14 -1.62 -11.36
CA PHE A 170 -4.67 -2.88 -11.91
C PHE A 170 -4.20 -3.77 -10.75
N GLU A 171 -4.80 -4.97 -10.62
CA GLU A 171 -4.39 -5.96 -9.61
C GLU A 171 -4.14 -7.32 -10.25
N TRP A 172 -3.01 -7.93 -9.89
CA TRP A 172 -2.59 -9.26 -10.35
C TRP A 172 -2.64 -10.24 -9.21
N VAL A 173 -3.52 -11.21 -9.33
CA VAL A 173 -3.59 -12.33 -8.38
C VAL A 173 -2.55 -13.37 -8.78
N GLY A 174 -1.63 -13.70 -7.90
CA GLY A 174 -0.45 -14.50 -8.20
C GLY A 174 -0.70 -15.94 -8.67
N VAL A 175 -1.94 -16.43 -8.59
CA VAL A 175 -2.33 -17.74 -9.19
C VAL A 175 -2.69 -17.65 -10.66
N ASP A 176 -2.86 -16.45 -11.22
CA ASP A 176 -3.26 -16.22 -12.60
C ASP A 176 -2.27 -15.30 -13.33
N ALA A 177 -1.27 -15.92 -13.92
CA ALA A 177 -0.24 -15.20 -14.67
C ALA A 177 -0.70 -14.71 -16.08
N GLY A 178 -1.87 -15.10 -16.51
CA GLY A 178 -2.41 -14.74 -17.84
C GLY A 178 -3.28 -13.51 -17.86
N HIS A 179 -3.72 -13.05 -16.70
CA HIS A 179 -4.69 -11.98 -16.57
C HIS A 179 -4.28 -10.92 -15.54
N VAL A 180 -4.91 -9.76 -15.67
CA VAL A 180 -4.91 -8.69 -14.67
C VAL A 180 -6.34 -8.24 -14.45
N GLN A 181 -6.68 -7.90 -13.22
CA GLN A 181 -7.96 -7.30 -12.91
C GLN A 181 -7.88 -5.79 -12.98
N SER A 182 -8.85 -5.15 -13.64
CA SER A 182 -9.06 -3.71 -13.63
C SER A 182 -10.30 -3.41 -12.80
N ASN A 183 -10.22 -2.39 -11.95
CA ASN A 183 -11.33 -2.00 -11.10
C ASN A 183 -11.34 -0.49 -10.88
N PHE A 184 -12.40 0.02 -10.26
CA PHE A 184 -12.48 1.38 -9.78
C PHE A 184 -13.50 1.49 -8.66
N TYR A 185 -13.27 2.44 -7.76
CA TYR A 185 -14.21 2.80 -6.70
C TYR A 185 -14.32 4.32 -6.60
N SER A 186 -15.46 4.80 -6.10
CA SER A 186 -15.69 6.20 -5.83
C SER A 186 -15.97 6.41 -4.34
N GLN A 187 -15.16 7.26 -3.71
CA GLN A 187 -15.26 7.61 -2.29
C GLN A 187 -15.31 6.38 -1.35
N GLY A 188 -14.55 5.34 -1.66
CA GLY A 188 -14.45 4.13 -0.85
C GLY A 188 -15.72 3.27 -0.81
N VAL A 189 -16.70 3.53 -1.69
CA VAL A 189 -17.87 2.68 -1.82
C VAL A 189 -17.49 1.44 -2.61
N THR A 190 -17.44 0.30 -1.92
CA THR A 190 -17.05 -0.97 -2.52
C THR A 190 -18.14 -1.53 -3.42
N VAL A 191 -17.82 -1.69 -4.72
CA VAL A 191 -18.68 -2.30 -5.72
C VAL A 191 -17.87 -3.34 -6.50
N TYR A 192 -17.84 -4.58 -6.00
CA TYR A 192 -17.01 -5.66 -6.59
C TYR A 192 -17.36 -5.98 -8.05
N THR A 193 -18.60 -5.71 -8.47
CA THR A 193 -19.05 -5.92 -9.86
C THR A 193 -18.43 -4.97 -10.87
N ASN A 194 -17.77 -3.91 -10.41
CA ASN A 194 -16.98 -3.02 -11.27
C ASN A 194 -15.72 -3.71 -11.80
N GLY A 195 -15.22 -4.72 -11.10
CA GLY A 195 -14.05 -5.50 -11.51
C GLY A 195 -14.20 -6.19 -12.85
N LYS A 196 -13.16 -6.16 -13.67
CA LYS A 196 -13.07 -6.89 -14.97
C LYS A 196 -11.73 -7.57 -15.05
N ASN A 197 -11.76 -8.83 -15.48
CA ASN A 197 -10.57 -9.59 -15.79
C ASN A 197 -10.13 -9.28 -17.23
N LEU A 198 -8.89 -8.83 -17.41
CA LEU A 198 -8.32 -8.46 -18.71
C LEU A 198 -7.23 -9.47 -19.06
N THR A 199 -7.30 -10.06 -20.27
CA THR A 199 -6.26 -10.96 -20.76
C THR A 199 -5.03 -10.15 -21.14
N VAL A 200 -3.87 -10.53 -20.61
CA VAL A 200 -2.59 -9.88 -20.93
C VAL A 200 -2.10 -10.36 -22.31
N PRO A 201 -1.80 -9.46 -23.22
CA PRO A 201 -1.28 -9.82 -24.55
C PRO A 201 -0.03 -10.70 -24.44
N GLY A 202 -0.02 -11.86 -25.11
CA GLY A 202 1.08 -12.81 -25.02
C GLY A 202 1.18 -13.61 -23.73
N GLY A 203 0.32 -13.35 -22.75
CA GLY A 203 0.27 -14.05 -21.46
C GLY A 203 1.50 -13.80 -20.58
N ASN A 204 1.51 -14.39 -19.37
CA ASN A 204 2.64 -14.47 -18.46
C ASN A 204 3.19 -13.14 -17.93
N THR A 205 2.41 -12.53 -17.04
CA THR A 205 2.76 -11.31 -16.29
C THR A 205 4.00 -11.48 -15.39
N VAL A 206 4.34 -12.72 -15.03
CA VAL A 206 5.45 -13.03 -14.11
C VAL A 206 6.80 -12.98 -14.83
N GLN A 207 6.88 -13.55 -16.04
CA GLN A 207 8.15 -13.66 -16.76
C GLN A 207 8.38 -12.49 -17.72
N ASN A 208 7.31 -11.94 -18.30
CA ASN A 208 7.39 -10.88 -19.29
C ASN A 208 7.11 -9.52 -18.66
N MET A 209 7.97 -8.56 -18.99
CA MET A 209 7.76 -7.16 -18.63
C MET A 209 6.72 -6.57 -19.58
N HIS A 210 5.60 -6.12 -19.03
CA HIS A 210 4.55 -5.44 -19.77
C HIS A 210 4.42 -3.99 -19.31
N GLU A 211 3.87 -3.14 -20.18
CA GLU A 211 3.51 -1.77 -19.87
C GLU A 211 2.01 -1.68 -19.63
N TYR A 212 1.63 -1.33 -18.41
CA TYR A 212 0.25 -1.16 -17.98
C TYR A 212 -0.07 0.31 -17.86
N CYS A 213 -1.08 0.80 -18.59
CA CYS A 213 -1.42 2.22 -18.61
C CYS A 213 -2.87 2.45 -18.16
N ILE A 214 -3.04 3.50 -17.38
CA ILE A 214 -4.31 4.10 -16.98
C ILE A 214 -4.38 5.47 -17.67
N ASP A 215 -5.26 5.63 -18.67
CA ASP A 215 -5.57 6.92 -19.29
C ASP A 215 -6.86 7.45 -18.66
N TRP A 216 -6.69 8.36 -17.68
CA TRP A 216 -7.75 8.88 -16.84
C TRP A 216 -8.08 10.31 -17.20
N LYS A 217 -9.29 10.52 -17.74
CA LYS A 217 -9.85 11.82 -18.14
C LYS A 217 -11.07 12.16 -17.30
N GLU A 218 -11.55 13.39 -17.42
CA GLU A 218 -12.74 13.81 -16.70
C GLU A 218 -14.00 13.01 -17.08
N ASP A 219 -14.09 12.57 -18.34
CA ASP A 219 -15.28 11.91 -18.91
C ASP A 219 -15.08 10.42 -19.23
N SER A 220 -13.84 9.91 -19.19
CA SER A 220 -13.50 8.54 -19.54
C SER A 220 -12.24 8.04 -18.86
N LEU A 221 -12.19 6.72 -18.64
CA LEU A 221 -11.10 6.01 -18.02
C LEU A 221 -10.80 4.75 -18.84
N THR A 222 -9.57 4.64 -19.35
CA THR A 222 -9.16 3.51 -20.19
C THR A 222 -7.99 2.79 -19.56
N TRP A 223 -8.08 1.46 -19.47
CA TRP A 223 -6.99 0.56 -19.12
C TRP A 223 -6.42 -0.05 -20.39
N SER A 224 -5.11 0.08 -20.59
CA SER A 224 -4.40 -0.51 -21.74
C SER A 224 -3.16 -1.27 -21.29
N ILE A 225 -2.77 -2.27 -22.09
CA ILE A 225 -1.58 -3.09 -21.89
C ILE A 225 -0.81 -3.14 -23.20
N ASP A 226 0.48 -2.80 -23.16
CA ASP A 226 1.37 -2.78 -24.32
C ASP A 226 0.78 -2.00 -25.51
N GLY A 227 0.14 -0.87 -25.20
CA GLY A 227 -0.47 0.01 -26.19
C GLY A 227 -1.85 -0.46 -26.72
N ASN A 228 -2.40 -1.57 -26.21
CA ASN A 228 -3.73 -2.04 -26.57
C ASN A 228 -4.75 -1.63 -25.53
N ASP A 229 -5.78 -0.90 -25.92
CA ASP A 229 -6.91 -0.53 -25.06
C ASP A 229 -7.78 -1.77 -24.83
N LEU A 230 -7.92 -2.20 -23.57
CA LEU A 230 -8.66 -3.41 -23.21
C LEU A 230 -9.97 -3.12 -22.52
N ARG A 231 -10.08 -1.95 -21.87
CA ARG A 231 -11.30 -1.54 -21.17
C ARG A 231 -11.42 -0.03 -21.20
N THR A 232 -12.61 0.47 -21.50
CA THR A 232 -12.97 1.90 -21.33
C THR A 232 -14.24 2.02 -20.53
N LEU A 233 -14.22 2.86 -19.51
CA LEU A 233 -15.36 3.29 -18.69
C LEU A 233 -15.68 4.73 -19.05
N ASN A 234 -16.93 5.03 -19.42
CA ASN A 234 -17.34 6.42 -19.57
C ASN A 234 -18.01 6.90 -18.28
N ARG A 235 -17.69 8.10 -17.83
CA ARG A 235 -18.26 8.71 -16.63
C ARG A 235 -19.80 8.73 -16.66
N LYS A 236 -20.40 9.03 -17.82
CA LYS A 236 -21.86 9.06 -17.99
C LYS A 236 -22.54 7.72 -17.63
N ASP A 237 -21.84 6.60 -17.76
CA ASP A 237 -22.36 5.25 -17.50
C ASP A 237 -22.33 4.89 -16.00
N THR A 238 -21.74 5.76 -15.15
CA THR A 238 -21.60 5.59 -13.69
C THR A 238 -22.60 6.42 -12.88
N TRP A 239 -23.62 7.00 -13.52
CA TRP A 239 -24.62 7.78 -12.81
C TRP A 239 -25.37 6.93 -11.79
N ASN A 240 -25.34 7.34 -10.53
CA ASN A 240 -26.05 6.72 -9.44
C ASN A 240 -27.22 7.62 -8.98
N GLY A 241 -28.44 7.23 -9.36
CA GLY A 241 -29.64 7.99 -9.01
C GLY A 241 -29.95 8.04 -7.52
N THR A 242 -29.40 7.11 -6.71
CA THR A 242 -29.58 7.09 -5.25
C THR A 242 -28.70 8.14 -4.57
N SER A 243 -27.44 8.26 -4.97
CA SER A 243 -26.51 9.27 -4.44
C SER A 243 -26.63 10.61 -5.16
N GLY A 244 -27.29 10.67 -6.33
CA GLY A 244 -27.42 11.88 -7.16
C GLY A 244 -26.09 12.34 -7.77
N ARG A 245 -25.12 11.41 -7.96
CA ARG A 245 -23.78 11.71 -8.49
C ARG A 245 -23.29 10.61 -9.42
N PHE A 246 -22.19 10.89 -10.11
CA PHE A 246 -21.44 9.85 -10.82
C PHE A 246 -20.52 9.13 -9.85
N ASP A 247 -20.64 7.79 -9.79
CA ASP A 247 -19.71 6.93 -9.04
C ASP A 247 -18.46 6.69 -9.91
N TYR A 248 -17.73 7.76 -10.19
CA TYR A 248 -16.55 7.82 -11.06
C TYR A 248 -15.39 8.46 -10.28
N PRO A 249 -14.16 7.92 -10.34
CA PRO A 249 -12.99 8.55 -9.73
C PRO A 249 -12.75 9.95 -10.30
N GLN A 250 -12.68 10.97 -9.45
CA GLN A 250 -12.69 12.36 -9.90
C GLN A 250 -11.80 13.30 -9.08
N THR A 251 -11.10 12.78 -8.08
CA THR A 251 -10.30 13.58 -7.16
C THR A 251 -8.81 13.24 -7.25
N PRO A 252 -7.88 14.17 -6.95
CA PRO A 252 -6.45 13.94 -7.07
C PRO A 252 -6.00 12.67 -6.36
N ALA A 253 -5.22 11.84 -7.04
CA ALA A 253 -4.83 10.52 -6.58
C ALA A 253 -3.32 10.30 -6.61
N ARG A 254 -2.76 9.57 -5.64
CA ARG A 254 -1.37 9.13 -5.66
C ARG A 254 -1.24 7.83 -6.45
N ILE A 255 -0.11 7.68 -7.11
CA ILE A 255 0.28 6.42 -7.74
C ILE A 255 0.80 5.51 -6.64
N MET A 256 0.25 4.31 -6.54
CA MET A 256 0.66 3.29 -5.58
C MET A 256 1.06 2.01 -6.29
N LEU A 257 2.27 1.55 -6.02
CA LEU A 257 2.81 0.27 -6.46
C LEU A 257 2.93 -0.62 -5.23
N SER A 258 2.28 -1.77 -5.22
CA SER A 258 2.30 -2.63 -4.04
C SER A 258 2.41 -4.11 -4.34
N LEU A 259 2.97 -4.82 -3.37
CA LEU A 259 2.93 -6.28 -3.25
C LEU A 259 2.44 -6.59 -1.84
N TRP A 260 1.30 -7.28 -1.72
CA TRP A 260 0.63 -7.43 -0.45
C TRP A 260 0.06 -8.83 -0.21
N PRO A 261 -0.06 -9.24 1.09
CA PRO A 261 -0.46 -10.58 1.48
C PRO A 261 -1.99 -10.69 1.60
N ALA A 262 -2.70 -10.86 0.47
CA ALA A 262 -4.14 -11.04 0.46
C ALA A 262 -4.60 -12.35 1.10
N GLY A 263 -3.76 -13.38 1.09
CA GLY A 263 -4.04 -14.70 1.63
C GLY A 263 -3.62 -14.90 3.10
N LEU A 264 -3.55 -13.83 3.92
CA LEU A 264 -3.33 -14.00 5.36
C LEU A 264 -4.58 -14.62 6.00
N PRO A 265 -4.45 -15.56 6.96
CA PRO A 265 -5.58 -16.15 7.66
C PRO A 265 -6.46 -15.16 8.43
N THR A 266 -5.91 -13.98 8.71
CA THR A 266 -6.59 -12.86 9.38
C THR A 266 -7.40 -11.97 8.44
N ASN A 267 -7.23 -12.11 7.12
CA ASN A 267 -8.03 -11.38 6.14
C ASN A 267 -9.45 -11.97 6.05
N GLU A 268 -10.36 -11.19 5.47
CA GLU A 268 -11.69 -11.70 5.17
C GLU A 268 -11.64 -12.87 4.20
N LYS A 269 -12.49 -13.86 4.45
CA LYS A 269 -12.56 -15.08 3.62
C LYS A 269 -12.71 -14.77 2.12
N GLY A 270 -13.51 -13.74 1.78
CA GLY A 270 -13.71 -13.32 0.39
C GLY A 270 -12.40 -12.86 -0.27
N THR A 271 -11.55 -12.16 0.45
CA THR A 271 -10.23 -11.70 -0.02
C THR A 271 -9.28 -12.89 -0.21
N ILE A 272 -9.26 -13.82 0.75
CA ILE A 272 -8.44 -15.04 0.66
C ILE A 272 -8.87 -15.89 -0.53
N ASP A 273 -10.17 -16.13 -0.69
CA ASP A 273 -10.70 -16.92 -1.81
C ASP A 273 -10.42 -16.25 -3.17
N TRP A 274 -10.59 -14.92 -3.26
CA TRP A 274 -10.27 -14.14 -4.45
C TRP A 274 -8.80 -14.22 -4.83
N ALA A 275 -7.91 -14.21 -3.83
CA ALA A 275 -6.46 -14.32 -4.02
C ALA A 275 -5.98 -15.76 -4.31
N GLY A 276 -6.89 -16.73 -4.45
CA GLY A 276 -6.59 -18.14 -4.74
C GLY A 276 -6.25 -18.98 -3.53
N GLY A 277 -6.46 -18.47 -2.31
CA GLY A 277 -6.24 -19.18 -1.05
C GLY A 277 -5.18 -18.53 -0.15
N GLU A 278 -4.87 -19.22 0.95
CA GLU A 278 -3.83 -18.80 1.88
C GLU A 278 -2.42 -18.86 1.26
N ILE A 279 -1.55 -17.98 1.74
CA ILE A 279 -0.16 -17.88 1.26
C ILE A 279 0.63 -19.12 1.70
N ASP A 280 1.35 -19.71 0.77
CA ASP A 280 2.37 -20.73 1.04
C ASP A 280 3.73 -20.06 1.26
N TRP A 281 4.13 -19.89 2.50
CA TRP A 281 5.42 -19.30 2.85
C TRP A 281 6.62 -20.22 2.62
N ASN A 282 6.40 -21.44 2.11
CA ASN A 282 7.44 -22.36 1.64
C ASN A 282 7.38 -22.57 0.12
N SER A 283 6.71 -21.68 -0.58
CA SER A 283 6.51 -21.75 -2.03
C SER A 283 7.83 -21.69 -2.80
N PRO A 284 7.97 -22.46 -3.88
CA PRO A 284 9.13 -22.37 -4.80
C PRO A 284 9.19 -21.02 -5.54
N TYR A 285 8.14 -20.20 -5.49
CA TYR A 285 8.12 -18.87 -6.07
C TYR A 285 8.75 -17.80 -5.19
N MET A 286 9.07 -18.14 -3.93
CA MET A 286 9.85 -17.27 -3.04
C MET A 286 11.34 -17.38 -3.40
N GLN A 287 12.03 -16.24 -3.36
CA GLN A 287 13.48 -16.19 -3.47
C GLN A 287 14.05 -15.38 -2.31
N ASN A 288 15.17 -15.82 -1.74
CA ASN A 288 15.78 -15.18 -0.58
C ASN A 288 14.82 -14.96 0.61
N GLY A 289 13.81 -15.83 0.77
CA GLY A 289 12.83 -15.75 1.85
C GLY A 289 11.67 -14.77 1.63
N TYR A 290 11.46 -14.26 0.41
CA TYR A 290 10.34 -13.37 0.11
C TYR A 290 9.74 -13.61 -1.29
N TYR A 291 8.48 -13.28 -1.46
CA TYR A 291 7.85 -13.03 -2.75
C TYR A 291 8.29 -11.68 -3.30
N TYR A 292 8.23 -11.49 -4.61
CA TYR A 292 8.63 -10.24 -5.23
C TYR A 292 7.82 -9.92 -6.49
N ALA A 293 7.61 -8.64 -6.73
CA ALA A 293 7.16 -8.06 -8.00
C ALA A 293 8.21 -7.05 -8.46
N ARG A 294 8.35 -6.83 -9.76
CA ARG A 294 9.40 -6.00 -10.32
C ARG A 294 8.80 -4.83 -11.10
N PHE A 295 9.18 -3.61 -10.74
CA PHE A 295 8.81 -2.40 -11.44
C PHE A 295 10.06 -1.71 -11.99
N GLN A 296 10.04 -1.41 -13.29
CA GLN A 296 11.20 -0.81 -13.98
C GLN A 296 11.07 0.69 -14.12
N GLU A 297 9.87 1.19 -14.40
CA GLU A 297 9.62 2.58 -14.76
C GLU A 297 8.15 2.92 -14.54
N VAL A 298 7.89 4.16 -14.17
CA VAL A 298 6.56 4.78 -14.22
C VAL A 298 6.65 6.04 -15.06
N THR A 299 5.76 6.20 -16.03
CA THR A 299 5.62 7.46 -16.79
C THR A 299 4.32 8.14 -16.38
N VAL A 300 4.37 9.46 -16.27
CA VAL A 300 3.22 10.30 -15.90
C VAL A 300 3.10 11.42 -16.91
N ASP A 301 1.93 11.51 -17.53
CA ASP A 301 1.51 12.58 -18.43
C ASP A 301 0.32 13.28 -17.77
N CYS A 302 0.57 14.41 -17.10
CA CYS A 302 -0.48 15.16 -16.43
C CYS A 302 -1.40 15.82 -17.45
N TYR A 303 -2.70 15.70 -17.25
CA TYR A 303 -3.69 16.48 -17.99
C TYR A 303 -4.05 17.75 -17.21
N ASP A 304 -4.75 18.65 -17.87
CA ASP A 304 -5.27 19.86 -17.24
C ASP A 304 -6.29 19.45 -16.14
N ALA A 305 -6.26 20.19 -15.06
CA ALA A 305 -7.26 20.05 -14.00
C ALA A 305 -8.66 20.40 -14.55
N PRO A 306 -9.75 19.90 -13.90
CA PRO A 306 -11.11 20.15 -14.38
C PRO A 306 -11.41 21.63 -14.60
N GLN A 307 -12.20 21.94 -15.63
CA GLN A 307 -12.60 23.32 -15.90
C GLN A 307 -13.47 23.88 -14.76
N GLY A 308 -13.24 25.15 -14.43
CA GLY A 308 -14.07 25.87 -13.46
C GLY A 308 -13.69 25.64 -11.99
N ILE A 309 -12.65 24.87 -11.70
CA ILE A 309 -12.12 24.76 -10.32
C ILE A 309 -11.44 26.07 -9.90
N LYS A 310 -11.39 26.31 -8.59
CA LYS A 310 -10.60 27.39 -8.02
C LYS A 310 -9.11 27.08 -8.14
N SER A 311 -8.34 27.99 -8.72
CA SER A 311 -6.89 27.84 -8.88
C SER A 311 -6.17 29.12 -8.45
N PRO A 312 -6.18 29.48 -7.14
CA PRO A 312 -5.45 30.65 -6.65
C PRO A 312 -3.92 30.41 -6.58
N GLY A 313 -3.48 29.19 -6.83
CA GLY A 313 -2.08 28.78 -6.76
C GLY A 313 -1.69 27.77 -7.83
N SER A 314 -0.55 27.08 -7.59
CA SER A 314 0.01 26.10 -8.53
C SER A 314 0.83 25.00 -7.87
N LYS A 315 0.73 24.83 -6.54
CA LYS A 315 1.66 23.96 -5.81
C LYS A 315 1.01 22.70 -5.25
N VAL A 316 -0.22 22.81 -4.74
CA VAL A 316 -0.88 21.74 -4.00
C VAL A 316 -2.37 21.67 -4.32
N TYR A 317 -2.95 20.48 -4.18
CA TYR A 317 -4.38 20.25 -4.15
C TYR A 317 -4.89 20.31 -2.72
N LYS A 318 -5.97 21.04 -2.48
CA LYS A 318 -6.59 21.22 -1.17
C LYS A 318 -8.09 20.99 -1.26
N TYR A 319 -8.65 20.20 -0.37
CA TYR A 319 -10.10 20.00 -0.27
C TYR A 319 -10.74 21.16 0.49
N THR A 320 -11.92 21.59 0.04
CA THR A 320 -12.62 22.76 0.58
C THR A 320 -14.05 22.48 1.02
N ASP A 321 -14.57 21.27 0.75
CA ASP A 321 -15.93 20.88 1.10
C ASP A 321 -16.03 19.37 1.34
N TYR A 322 -16.96 18.96 2.20
CA TYR A 322 -17.20 17.57 2.62
C TYR A 322 -17.87 16.70 1.54
N ALA A 323 -18.30 17.26 0.40
CA ALA A 323 -18.80 16.48 -0.72
C ALA A 323 -17.68 15.60 -1.34
N GLY A 324 -16.41 16.00 -1.21
CA GLY A 324 -15.26 15.22 -1.66
C GLY A 324 -15.28 14.89 -3.15
N THR A 325 -15.76 15.83 -3.98
CA THR A 325 -15.88 15.72 -5.43
C THR A 325 -14.89 16.67 -6.13
N ASN A 326 -14.70 16.51 -7.43
CA ASN A 326 -13.74 17.34 -8.18
C ASN A 326 -13.94 18.85 -8.00
N ASN A 327 -15.17 19.33 -7.94
CA ASN A 327 -15.50 20.74 -7.73
C ASN A 327 -15.27 21.24 -6.29
N THR A 328 -14.87 20.36 -5.38
CA THR A 328 -14.52 20.70 -3.98
C THR A 328 -13.01 20.66 -3.72
N VAL A 329 -12.22 20.53 -4.77
CA VAL A 329 -10.76 20.63 -4.70
C VAL A 329 -10.33 21.94 -5.37
N GLU A 330 -9.41 22.65 -4.74
CA GLU A 330 -8.74 23.81 -5.31
C GLU A 330 -7.24 23.57 -5.48
N ILE A 331 -6.61 24.35 -6.37
CA ILE A 331 -5.15 24.38 -6.50
C ILE A 331 -4.65 25.61 -5.77
N SER A 332 -3.85 25.39 -4.71
CA SER A 332 -3.35 26.42 -3.80
C SER A 332 -1.82 26.54 -3.84
N ASN A 333 -1.29 27.59 -3.21
CA ASN A 333 0.14 27.73 -2.90
C ASN A 333 0.49 27.30 -1.46
N ASP A 334 -0.46 26.80 -0.69
CA ASP A 334 -0.35 26.46 0.74
C ASP A 334 0.41 25.15 0.97
N ALA A 335 1.56 25.01 0.32
CA ALA A 335 2.42 23.83 0.52
C ALA A 335 2.96 23.81 1.95
N VAL A 336 2.83 22.65 2.59
CA VAL A 336 3.26 22.41 3.97
C VAL A 336 4.30 21.31 4.00
N ILE A 337 5.38 21.53 4.77
CA ILE A 337 6.38 20.52 5.11
C ILE A 337 6.41 20.42 6.63
N LEU A 338 6.28 19.21 7.15
CA LEU A 338 6.30 18.98 8.59
C LEU A 338 7.72 19.16 9.14
N GLY A 339 7.82 19.77 10.31
CA GLY A 339 9.10 19.89 11.03
C GLY A 339 9.51 18.60 11.73
N SER A 340 8.54 17.73 12.03
CA SER A 340 8.75 16.42 12.65
C SER A 340 7.55 15.51 12.40
N LEU A 341 7.67 14.24 12.77
CA LEU A 341 6.55 13.28 12.77
C LEU A 341 5.50 13.53 13.89
N MET A 342 5.61 14.63 14.61
CA MET A 342 4.57 15.13 15.52
C MET A 342 3.74 16.26 14.89
N GLY A 343 4.20 16.81 13.76
CA GLY A 343 3.51 17.87 13.06
C GLY A 343 2.21 17.41 12.39
N THR A 344 1.34 18.36 12.14
CA THR A 344 0.08 18.22 11.41
C THR A 344 -0.01 19.31 10.34
N GLY A 345 -1.02 19.27 9.48
CA GLY A 345 -1.25 20.36 8.53
C GLY A 345 -1.46 21.71 9.23
N GLU A 346 -2.18 21.71 10.37
CA GLU A 346 -2.44 22.91 11.19
C GLU A 346 -1.21 23.36 11.98
N ASN A 347 -0.43 22.41 12.52
CA ASN A 347 0.75 22.66 13.35
C ASN A 347 2.00 21.98 12.78
N PRO A 348 2.49 22.40 11.60
CA PRO A 348 3.58 21.70 10.91
C PRO A 348 4.92 21.82 11.66
N GLY A 349 5.13 22.86 12.45
CA GLY A 349 6.35 23.12 13.23
C GLY A 349 6.44 22.37 14.56
N GLU A 350 5.47 21.53 14.91
CA GLU A 350 5.49 20.85 16.21
C GLU A 350 6.69 19.92 16.31
N ALA A 351 7.52 20.13 17.34
CA ALA A 351 8.73 19.37 17.58
C ALA A 351 8.46 18.20 18.55
N ILE A 352 9.17 17.09 18.33
CA ILE A 352 9.19 15.97 19.28
C ILE A 352 9.75 16.49 20.63
N LYS A 353 8.91 16.52 21.64
CA LYS A 353 9.36 16.75 23.02
C LYS A 353 10.06 15.46 23.47
N SER A 354 11.36 15.54 23.75
CA SER A 354 12.26 14.40 23.98
C SER A 354 11.84 13.41 25.09
N ASN A 355 10.78 13.71 25.84
CA ASN A 355 10.29 12.90 26.95
C ASN A 355 8.80 12.51 26.83
N ASP A 356 8.18 12.65 25.64
CA ASP A 356 6.81 12.23 25.43
C ASP A 356 6.75 10.76 24.96
N PRO A 357 6.30 9.81 25.81
CA PRO A 357 6.16 8.41 25.41
C PRO A 357 5.15 8.20 24.26
N LYS A 358 4.21 9.15 24.07
CA LYS A 358 3.26 9.13 22.95
C LYS A 358 3.93 9.45 21.62
N ALA A 359 4.96 10.29 21.63
CA ALA A 359 5.62 10.77 20.42
C ALA A 359 6.27 9.66 19.59
N THR A 360 6.78 8.61 20.25
CA THR A 360 7.49 7.51 19.59
C THR A 360 6.56 6.42 19.09
N GLN A 361 5.41 6.22 19.73
CA GLN A 361 4.49 5.13 19.39
C GLN A 361 3.43 5.50 18.35
N THR A 362 2.96 6.76 18.36
CA THR A 362 1.84 7.17 17.50
C THR A 362 2.28 7.52 16.09
N ALA A 363 3.53 7.94 15.89
CA ALA A 363 3.98 8.44 14.60
C ALA A 363 4.45 7.34 13.62
N ILE A 364 4.83 6.16 14.08
CA ILE A 364 5.52 5.17 13.24
C ILE A 364 4.89 3.77 13.33
N ALA A 365 4.51 3.32 14.51
CA ALA A 365 4.11 1.92 14.73
C ALA A 365 2.77 1.54 14.10
N ASN A 366 1.91 2.51 13.79
CA ASN A 366 0.54 2.30 13.35
C ASN A 366 0.20 2.94 12.01
N VAL A 367 1.20 3.44 11.25
CA VAL A 367 0.90 3.80 9.85
C VAL A 367 0.65 2.52 9.09
N PRO A 368 -0.58 2.23 8.70
CA PRO A 368 -0.91 0.98 8.08
C PRO A 368 -0.12 0.81 6.77
N GLY A 369 0.69 -0.22 6.67
CA GLY A 369 1.32 -0.64 5.41
C GLY A 369 0.24 -0.94 4.39
N GLY A 370 0.37 -0.38 3.21
CA GLY A 370 -0.69 -0.34 2.24
C GLY A 370 -1.25 -1.71 1.89
N ASN A 371 -2.52 -1.80 2.01
CA ASN A 371 -3.34 -2.74 1.29
C ASN A 371 -4.31 -1.92 0.44
N PRO A 372 -3.84 -1.36 -0.69
CA PRO A 372 -4.68 -0.48 -1.50
C PRO A 372 -5.79 -1.23 -2.23
N GLY A 373 -5.76 -2.54 -2.31
CA GLY A 373 -6.73 -3.33 -3.07
C GLY A 373 -8.07 -3.59 -2.38
N GLY A 374 -8.57 -2.71 -1.53
CA GLY A 374 -9.94 -2.81 -0.98
C GLY A 374 -10.18 -3.99 -0.03
N GLY A 375 -9.17 -4.80 0.29
CA GLY A 375 -9.27 -5.83 1.30
C GLY A 375 -9.26 -5.20 2.69
N ASN A 376 -10.17 -5.62 3.57
CA ASN A 376 -10.06 -5.27 4.98
C ASN A 376 -8.70 -5.74 5.47
N ARG A 377 -7.92 -4.78 5.90
CA ARG A 377 -6.68 -5.09 6.56
C ARG A 377 -6.99 -5.84 7.84
N ALA A 378 -6.40 -7.03 8.00
CA ALA A 378 -6.32 -7.65 9.31
C ALA A 378 -5.75 -6.63 10.29
N GLU A 379 -6.42 -6.42 11.41
CA GLU A 379 -5.80 -5.73 12.54
C GLU A 379 -4.50 -6.48 12.83
N GLU A 380 -3.37 -5.90 12.41
CA GLU A 380 -2.11 -6.36 12.92
C GLU A 380 -2.11 -6.07 14.41
N THR A 381 -2.51 -7.04 15.20
CA THR A 381 -2.03 -7.11 16.56
C THR A 381 -0.53 -7.09 16.42
N SER A 382 0.08 -5.99 16.81
CA SER A 382 1.53 -5.79 16.85
C SER A 382 2.14 -6.70 17.89
N THR A 383 2.14 -8.00 17.62
CA THR A 383 3.04 -8.96 18.21
C THR A 383 4.25 -9.08 17.28
N GLN A 384 4.93 -8.00 17.02
CA GLN A 384 6.37 -8.13 16.96
C GLN A 384 6.81 -8.52 18.37
N ALA A 385 6.79 -9.83 18.62
CA ALA A 385 7.59 -10.39 19.67
C ALA A 385 9.01 -9.92 19.37
N ALA A 386 9.52 -9.02 20.20
CA ALA A 386 10.93 -8.76 20.27
C ALA A 386 11.57 -10.14 20.40
N ALA A 387 12.35 -10.52 19.38
CA ALA A 387 13.18 -11.71 19.46
C ALA A 387 14.17 -11.43 20.59
N THR A 388 13.78 -11.81 21.79
CA THR A 388 14.67 -11.95 22.92
C THR A 388 15.61 -13.07 22.52
N GLN A 389 16.79 -12.69 22.06
CA GLN A 389 17.95 -13.58 22.08
C GLN A 389 18.18 -14.01 23.53
N SER A 390 17.62 -15.11 23.90
CA SER A 390 18.07 -15.84 25.09
C SER A 390 19.41 -16.45 24.73
N GLY A 391 20.48 -15.72 25.05
CA GLY A 391 21.82 -16.27 25.07
C GLY A 391 21.93 -17.31 26.18
N SER A 392 21.89 -18.59 25.85
CA SER A 392 22.41 -19.63 26.70
C SER A 392 23.90 -19.77 26.41
N GLY A 393 24.71 -19.32 27.38
CA GLY A 393 26.15 -19.50 27.35
C GLY A 393 26.54 -20.97 27.36
N ALA A 394 27.40 -21.34 26.42
CA ALA A 394 28.26 -22.48 26.53
C ALA A 394 29.69 -22.02 26.30
N GLN A 395 30.47 -22.06 27.37
CA GLN A 395 31.88 -21.78 27.42
C GLN A 395 32.64 -22.96 26.83
N ALA A 396 33.45 -22.72 25.84
CA ALA A 396 34.51 -23.65 25.46
C ALA A 396 35.77 -22.87 25.12
N THR A 397 36.77 -23.22 25.86
CA THR A 397 38.13 -22.70 25.90
C THR A 397 38.96 -23.16 24.69
N GLY A 398 39.81 -22.25 24.22
CA GLY A 398 41.18 -22.62 23.83
C GLY A 398 41.56 -22.47 22.37
N GLY A 399 42.57 -21.66 22.11
CA GLY A 399 43.51 -21.86 21.00
C GLY A 399 43.81 -20.63 20.17
N SER A 400 44.90 -19.99 20.51
CA SER A 400 45.66 -18.91 19.89
C SER A 400 46.09 -19.20 18.45
N SER A 401 46.07 -18.21 17.57
CA SER A 401 47.21 -17.58 16.92
C SER A 401 46.84 -16.87 15.60
N GLY A 402 47.12 -15.61 15.54
CA GLY A 402 48.07 -14.99 14.59
C GLY A 402 47.56 -14.50 13.27
N GLY A 403 47.56 -13.15 13.07
CA GLY A 403 48.04 -12.59 11.81
C GLY A 403 47.06 -11.72 11.02
N SER A 404 47.25 -10.40 11.19
CA SER A 404 47.27 -9.31 10.20
C SER A 404 46.13 -9.04 9.24
N THR A 405 45.54 -7.86 9.46
CA THR A 405 45.24 -6.75 8.51
C THR A 405 44.72 -7.07 7.10
N ASP A 406 43.50 -6.69 6.78
CA ASP A 406 43.28 -5.61 5.82
C ASP A 406 41.86 -5.09 5.88
N SER A 407 41.71 -3.76 5.79
CA SER A 407 40.47 -3.02 5.75
C SER A 407 39.90 -3.04 4.33
N GLY A 408 38.69 -3.57 4.19
CA GLY A 408 37.94 -3.52 2.96
C GLY A 408 36.46 -3.40 3.26
N SER A 409 35.94 -2.14 3.22
CA SER A 409 34.52 -1.87 3.24
C SER A 409 33.91 -2.38 1.94
N GLY A 410 33.35 -3.57 1.97
CA GLY A 410 32.59 -4.14 0.87
C GLY A 410 31.11 -4.22 1.26
N ASN A 411 30.34 -3.30 0.74
CA ASN A 411 28.88 -3.35 0.79
C ASN A 411 28.43 -4.50 -0.13
N GLY A 412 28.26 -5.69 0.43
CA GLY A 412 27.84 -6.89 -0.28
C GLY A 412 26.37 -6.82 -0.63
N GLY A 413 26.05 -6.23 -1.79
CA GLY A 413 24.77 -6.44 -2.43
C GLY A 413 24.66 -7.92 -2.81
N GLN A 414 23.73 -8.65 -2.20
CA GLN A 414 23.43 -10.01 -2.62
C GLN A 414 22.79 -9.98 -4.00
N ASP A 415 23.45 -10.59 -4.97
CA ASP A 415 22.91 -10.73 -6.33
C ASP A 415 21.66 -11.60 -6.30
N PHE A 416 20.53 -11.02 -6.73
CA PHE A 416 19.27 -11.71 -6.92
C PHE A 416 19.23 -12.34 -8.32
N VAL A 417 19.00 -13.64 -8.40
CA VAL A 417 18.89 -14.37 -9.67
C VAL A 417 17.45 -14.79 -9.88
N GLN A 418 16.79 -14.23 -10.90
CA GLN A 418 15.48 -14.70 -11.35
C GLN A 418 15.65 -16.07 -12.02
N GLY A 419 14.91 -17.09 -11.54
CA GLY A 419 15.09 -18.48 -11.88
C GLY A 419 15.22 -18.74 -13.39
N GLY A 420 16.35 -19.26 -13.77
CA GLY A 420 16.58 -19.82 -15.10
C GLY A 420 15.87 -21.16 -15.28
N SER A 421 15.24 -21.36 -16.41
CA SER A 421 14.60 -22.60 -16.83
C SER A 421 15.57 -23.77 -16.74
N SER A 422 15.32 -24.72 -15.87
CA SER A 422 15.91 -26.05 -16.00
C SER A 422 15.01 -26.85 -16.97
N THR A 423 15.48 -27.02 -18.19
CA THR A 423 14.93 -28.01 -19.14
C THR A 423 15.19 -29.41 -18.63
N GLY A 424 14.14 -30.08 -18.18
CA GLY A 424 14.14 -31.50 -17.89
C GLY A 424 12.80 -32.09 -18.30
N ALA A 425 12.71 -32.50 -19.56
CA ALA A 425 11.55 -33.17 -20.09
C ALA A 425 11.42 -34.58 -19.53
N GLN A 426 10.24 -34.88 -18.94
CA GLN A 426 9.70 -36.23 -18.99
C GLN A 426 8.19 -36.16 -19.29
N GLN A 427 7.85 -36.63 -20.46
CA GLN A 427 6.50 -36.85 -20.96
C GLN A 427 5.85 -38.00 -20.18
N SER A 428 4.66 -37.74 -19.59
CA SER A 428 3.71 -38.81 -19.33
C SER A 428 2.35 -38.37 -19.88
N THR A 429 1.90 -39.12 -20.86
CA THR A 429 0.60 -39.04 -21.53
C THR A 429 -0.50 -39.46 -20.53
N GLY A 430 -1.40 -38.58 -20.22
CA GLY A 430 -2.65 -38.88 -19.51
C GLY A 430 -3.76 -37.97 -20.03
N ALA A 431 -4.76 -38.61 -20.68
CA ALA A 431 -5.90 -37.97 -21.30
C ALA A 431 -6.69 -37.11 -20.26
N ALA A 432 -6.84 -35.84 -20.55
CA ALA A 432 -7.71 -34.96 -19.79
C ALA A 432 -9.08 -34.90 -20.45
N ALA A 433 -10.10 -35.35 -19.72
CA ALA A 433 -11.49 -35.08 -20.03
C ALA A 433 -11.81 -33.60 -19.72
N GLY A 434 -12.36 -32.91 -20.72
CA GLY A 434 -12.77 -31.52 -20.58
C GLY A 434 -13.91 -31.37 -19.56
N ILE A 435 -13.70 -30.45 -18.63
CA ILE A 435 -14.75 -29.91 -17.78
C ILE A 435 -14.83 -28.41 -18.07
N GLU A 436 -15.89 -28.01 -18.75
CA GLU A 436 -16.27 -26.61 -18.86
C GLU A 436 -16.64 -26.07 -17.46
N PRO A 437 -16.07 -24.95 -17.01
CA PRO A 437 -16.55 -24.33 -15.77
C PRO A 437 -17.87 -23.60 -16.05
N LYS A 438 -18.97 -24.15 -15.57
CA LYS A 438 -20.22 -23.40 -15.42
C LYS A 438 -19.98 -22.28 -14.43
N LEU A 439 -20.16 -21.04 -14.87
CA LEU A 439 -20.28 -19.86 -14.01
C LEU A 439 -21.46 -20.06 -13.06
N VAL A 440 -21.17 -20.42 -11.82
CA VAL A 440 -22.10 -20.28 -10.72
C VAL A 440 -21.80 -18.93 -10.09
N GLY A 441 -22.66 -17.96 -10.37
CA GLY A 441 -22.63 -16.66 -9.71
C GLY A 441 -22.90 -16.83 -8.21
N SER A 442 -21.86 -16.80 -7.41
CA SER A 442 -22.00 -16.64 -5.96
C SER A 442 -22.10 -15.17 -5.65
N VAL A 443 -23.34 -14.70 -5.44
CA VAL A 443 -23.63 -13.43 -4.79
C VAL A 443 -23.29 -13.62 -3.31
N LEU A 444 -22.13 -13.19 -2.87
CA LEU A 444 -21.79 -13.04 -1.47
C LEU A 444 -21.99 -11.57 -1.09
N ALA A 445 -23.13 -11.31 -0.47
CA ALA A 445 -23.38 -10.06 0.23
C ALA A 445 -22.49 -10.03 1.48
N VAL A 446 -21.51 -9.18 1.51
CA VAL A 446 -20.82 -8.79 2.74
C VAL A 446 -21.75 -7.82 3.47
N VAL A 447 -22.45 -8.33 4.48
CA VAL A 447 -23.25 -7.53 5.41
C VAL A 447 -22.28 -6.85 6.36
N GLY A 448 -22.09 -5.55 6.19
CA GLY A 448 -21.50 -4.73 7.23
C GLY A 448 -22.35 -4.83 8.49
N ALA A 449 -21.78 -5.32 9.57
CA ALA A 449 -22.42 -5.38 10.86
C ALA A 449 -22.66 -3.97 11.41
N VAL A 450 -23.79 -3.38 11.08
CA VAL A 450 -24.37 -2.29 11.85
C VAL A 450 -25.10 -2.96 13.02
N ALA A 451 -24.54 -2.87 14.21
CA ALA A 451 -25.21 -3.24 15.45
C ALA A 451 -26.39 -2.29 15.66
N GLY A 452 -27.56 -2.69 15.19
CA GLY A 452 -28.83 -2.08 15.52
C GLY A 452 -29.22 -2.46 16.93
N LEU A 453 -29.12 -1.53 17.87
CA LEU A 453 -29.83 -1.62 19.15
C LEU A 453 -31.34 -1.50 18.89
N ALA A 454 -32.06 -2.61 18.97
CA ALA A 454 -33.50 -2.62 19.03
C ALA A 454 -33.93 -2.14 20.43
N PHE A 455 -34.53 -0.98 20.51
CA PHE A 455 -35.38 -0.61 21.64
C PHE A 455 -36.74 -1.28 21.47
N THR A 456 -37.08 -2.17 22.36
CA THR A 456 -38.48 -2.56 22.64
C THR A 456 -38.99 -1.71 23.77
N LEU A 457 -40.08 -0.99 23.48
CA LEU A 457 -41.01 -0.26 24.35
C LEU A 457 -40.47 0.88 25.17
#